data_915f4c99d1f5cc6b5b983681f0f614b6
#
_entry.id   915f4c99d1f5cc6b5b983681f0f614b6
#
_cell.length_a   1.000
_cell.length_b   1.000
_cell.length_c   1.000
_cell.angle_alpha   90.00
_cell.angle_beta   90.00
_cell.angle_gamma   90.00
#
_symmetry.space_group_name_H-M   'P 1'
#
loop_
_entity.id
_entity.type
_entity.pdbx_description
1 polymer ?
#
loop_
_entity_poly.entity_id
_entity_poly.type
_entity_poly.pdbx_seq_one_letter_code
_entity_poly.pdbx_strand_id
1 'polypeptide(L)'
;MQLILGEFMEEKQVSLNRYVWIFALAYVVFIGITLAATMFIEFSSTVSSVLQPMLAALVTRMIFVQKELRLITKPEKKVLVRRCFFISIVLSLVILCLFLGYAIFDTSWESVKEYFGTIKLSASLWLMIICGVLIFQYLLLVAVFADPFNTDARVLAGYQKKQAKK
;
A
#
# COMPACT_ATOMS: atom_id res chain seq x y z
N MET A 1 -14.95 -43.10 5.88
CA MET A 1 -13.62 -42.40 5.79
C MET A 1 -13.69 -41.05 5.06
N GLN A 2 -14.82 -40.67 4.46
CA GLN A 2 -15.01 -39.33 3.82
C GLN A 2 -15.63 -38.27 4.72
N LEU A 3 -16.19 -38.62 5.89
CA LEU A 3 -16.82 -37.68 6.82
C LEU A 3 -15.82 -36.93 7.73
N ILE A 4 -14.59 -37.40 7.87
CA ILE A 4 -13.56 -36.77 8.72
C ILE A 4 -12.80 -35.67 7.98
N LEU A 5 -12.84 -35.63 6.65
CA LEU A 5 -12.20 -34.58 5.84
C LEU A 5 -13.02 -33.29 5.72
N GLY A 6 -14.32 -33.35 6.06
CA GLY A 6 -15.22 -32.20 5.97
C GLY A 6 -15.13 -31.23 7.18
N GLU A 7 -14.74 -31.73 8.34
CA GLU A 7 -14.68 -30.92 9.58
C GLU A 7 -13.36 -30.15 9.77
N PHE A 8 -12.31 -30.43 9.01
CA PHE A 8 -11.01 -29.78 9.14
C PHE A 8 -10.85 -28.51 8.31
N MET A 9 -11.85 -28.12 7.54
CA MET A 9 -11.82 -26.87 6.76
C MET A 9 -12.90 -25.88 7.19
N GLU A 10 -13.10 -25.71 8.48
CA GLU A 10 -13.63 -24.46 8.98
C GLU A 10 -12.51 -23.42 8.75
N GLU A 11 -12.53 -22.84 7.57
CA GLU A 11 -11.59 -21.81 7.12
C GLU A 11 -11.74 -20.64 8.08
N LYS A 12 -10.88 -20.61 9.10
CA LYS A 12 -10.87 -19.58 10.15
C LYS A 12 -10.91 -18.23 9.44
N GLN A 13 -12.09 -17.62 9.42
CA GLN A 13 -12.28 -16.32 8.78
C GLN A 13 -11.40 -15.29 9.48
N VAL A 14 -10.24 -15.06 8.88
CA VAL A 14 -9.28 -14.08 9.39
C VAL A 14 -9.84 -12.68 9.17
N SER A 15 -9.86 -11.88 10.22
CA SER A 15 -10.29 -10.49 10.12
C SER A 15 -9.30 -9.68 9.27
N LEU A 16 -9.57 -9.59 7.96
CA LEU A 16 -8.76 -8.83 7.01
C LEU A 16 -8.66 -7.34 7.38
N ASN A 17 -9.62 -6.81 8.13
CA ASN A 17 -9.60 -5.42 8.59
C ASN A 17 -8.34 -5.08 9.38
N ARG A 18 -7.84 -6.01 10.20
CA ARG A 18 -6.59 -5.83 10.97
C ARG A 18 -5.41 -5.58 10.05
N TYR A 19 -5.31 -6.31 8.95
CA TYR A 19 -4.20 -6.18 7.99
C TYR A 19 -4.31 -4.91 7.16
N VAL A 20 -5.52 -4.46 6.91
CA VAL A 20 -5.78 -3.17 6.26
C VAL A 20 -5.31 -2.00 7.14
N TRP A 21 -5.51 -2.08 8.46
CA TRP A 21 -4.97 -1.09 9.41
C TRP A 21 -3.44 -1.14 9.51
N ILE A 22 -2.85 -2.35 9.46
CA ILE A 22 -1.39 -2.51 9.41
C ILE A 22 -0.82 -1.84 8.14
N PHE A 23 -1.49 -2.01 6.99
CA PHE A 23 -1.14 -1.33 5.76
C PHE A 23 -1.20 0.20 5.91
N ALA A 24 -2.30 0.73 6.45
CA ALA A 24 -2.46 2.17 6.66
C ALA A 24 -1.34 2.75 7.53
N LEU A 25 -1.05 2.07 8.65
CA LEU A 25 0.00 2.50 9.58
C LEU A 25 1.39 2.43 8.91
N ALA A 26 1.71 1.33 8.23
CA ALA A 26 2.96 1.19 7.50
C ALA A 26 3.11 2.28 6.42
N TYR A 27 2.02 2.58 5.70
CA TYR A 27 2.01 3.61 4.67
C TYR A 27 2.31 5.00 5.25
N VAL A 28 1.67 5.38 6.37
CA VAL A 28 1.95 6.65 7.07
C VAL A 28 3.39 6.72 7.55
N VAL A 29 3.92 5.63 8.11
CA VAL A 29 5.34 5.56 8.54
C VAL A 29 6.28 5.77 7.37
N PHE A 30 6.05 5.12 6.22
CA PHE A 30 6.89 5.29 5.04
C PHE A 30 6.80 6.72 4.47
N ILE A 31 5.65 7.37 4.53
CA ILE A 31 5.52 8.79 4.18
C ILE A 31 6.38 9.64 5.11
N GLY A 32 6.31 9.43 6.43
CA GLY A 32 7.13 10.15 7.40
C GLY A 32 8.62 9.97 7.16
N ILE A 33 9.06 8.74 6.90
CA ILE A 33 10.46 8.42 6.55
C ILE A 33 10.88 9.15 5.28
N THR A 34 10.03 9.15 4.25
CA THR A 34 10.32 9.83 2.98
C THR A 34 10.43 11.33 3.18
N LEU A 35 9.50 11.95 3.92
CA LEU A 35 9.56 13.38 4.24
C LEU A 35 10.85 13.72 5.01
N ALA A 36 11.23 12.91 5.98
CA ALA A 36 12.51 13.10 6.69
C ALA A 36 13.71 12.94 5.74
N ALA A 37 13.69 11.94 4.85
CA ALA A 37 14.77 11.72 3.90
C ALA A 37 14.92 12.86 2.88
N THR A 38 13.84 13.50 2.44
CA THR A 38 13.90 14.65 1.52
C THR A 38 14.56 15.88 2.13
N MET A 39 14.64 15.96 3.47
CA MET A 39 15.39 17.04 4.14
C MET A 39 16.90 16.87 4.04
N PHE A 40 17.38 15.64 3.81
CA PHE A 40 18.81 15.32 3.80
C PHE A 40 19.34 14.97 2.41
N ILE A 41 18.47 14.49 1.52
CA ILE A 41 18.84 13.97 0.20
C ILE A 41 17.82 14.51 -0.82
N GLU A 42 18.29 15.04 -1.93
CA GLU A 42 17.42 15.40 -3.07
C GLU A 42 16.86 14.13 -3.72
N PHE A 43 15.81 13.58 -3.13
CA PHE A 43 15.13 12.41 -3.68
C PHE A 43 14.11 12.84 -4.74
N SER A 44 14.12 12.16 -5.88
CA SER A 44 13.07 12.34 -6.88
C SER A 44 11.70 11.99 -6.27
N SER A 45 10.83 12.98 -6.15
CA SER A 45 9.48 12.85 -5.59
C SER A 45 8.64 11.77 -6.28
N THR A 46 8.88 11.54 -7.56
CA THR A 46 8.17 10.54 -8.38
C THR A 46 8.47 9.10 -7.93
N VAL A 47 9.73 8.79 -7.63
CA VAL A 47 10.14 7.45 -7.17
C VAL A 47 9.57 7.17 -5.78
N SER A 48 9.57 8.17 -4.91
CA SER A 48 9.06 8.06 -3.54
C SER A 48 7.56 7.72 -3.51
N SER A 49 6.75 8.37 -4.32
CA SER A 49 5.29 8.17 -4.34
C SER A 49 4.86 6.76 -4.74
N VAL A 50 5.66 6.08 -5.57
CA VAL A 50 5.41 4.71 -6.03
C VAL A 50 5.91 3.68 -5.01
N LEU A 51 7.05 3.93 -4.38
CA LEU A 51 7.68 3.00 -3.43
C LEU A 51 6.89 2.85 -2.14
N GLN A 52 6.30 3.92 -1.62
CA GLN A 52 5.59 3.92 -0.33
C GLN A 52 4.45 2.88 -0.25
N PRO A 53 3.46 2.87 -1.16
CA PRO A 53 2.38 1.89 -1.11
C PRO A 53 2.88 0.46 -1.37
N MET A 54 3.93 0.30 -2.17
CA MET A 54 4.54 -0.98 -2.45
C MET A 54 5.21 -1.58 -1.20
N LEU A 55 5.99 -0.77 -0.47
CA LEU A 55 6.64 -1.20 0.78
C LEU A 55 5.62 -1.49 1.87
N ALA A 56 4.58 -0.66 2.01
CA ALA A 56 3.50 -0.90 2.95
C ALA A 56 2.76 -2.21 2.66
N ALA A 57 2.52 -2.53 1.38
CA ALA A 57 1.91 -3.79 0.97
C ALA A 57 2.81 -5.00 1.27
N LEU A 58 4.12 -4.89 1.03
CA LEU A 58 5.10 -5.93 1.37
C LEU A 58 5.11 -6.22 2.87
N VAL A 59 5.19 -5.19 3.71
CA VAL A 59 5.15 -5.33 5.17
C VAL A 59 3.87 -6.00 5.62
N THR A 60 2.73 -5.56 5.10
CA THR A 60 1.42 -6.14 5.43
C THR A 60 1.35 -7.63 5.08
N ARG A 61 1.85 -8.00 3.90
CA ARG A 61 1.90 -9.38 3.43
C ARG A 61 2.80 -10.23 4.31
N MET A 62 3.99 -9.75 4.65
CA MET A 62 4.92 -10.46 5.54
C MET A 62 4.32 -10.70 6.92
N ILE A 63 3.67 -9.67 7.51
CA ILE A 63 3.01 -9.80 8.81
C ILE A 63 1.85 -10.80 8.75
N PHE A 64 1.09 -10.82 7.64
CA PHE A 64 0.02 -11.81 7.45
C PHE A 64 0.58 -13.24 7.51
N VAL A 65 1.59 -13.54 6.68
CA VAL A 65 2.19 -14.88 6.62
C VAL A 65 2.80 -15.28 7.96
N GLN A 66 3.44 -14.35 8.67
CA GLN A 66 4.03 -14.61 9.98
C GLN A 66 3.01 -14.92 11.07
N LYS A 67 1.87 -14.21 11.07
CA LYS A 67 0.85 -14.37 12.12
C LYS A 67 -0.10 -15.54 11.86
N GLU A 68 -0.50 -15.72 10.62
CA GLU A 68 -1.48 -16.74 10.26
C GLU A 68 -0.81 -18.08 9.90
N LEU A 69 0.52 -18.10 9.74
CA LEU A 69 1.32 -19.27 9.35
C LEU A 69 0.77 -19.98 8.11
N ARG A 70 0.14 -19.23 7.21
CA ARG A 70 -0.41 -19.70 5.94
C ARG A 70 -0.26 -18.66 4.84
N LEU A 71 -0.41 -19.09 3.61
CA LEU A 71 -0.42 -18.20 2.46
C LEU A 71 -1.78 -17.51 2.32
N ILE A 72 -1.76 -16.28 1.75
CA ILE A 72 -2.98 -15.53 1.46
C ILE A 72 -3.76 -16.25 0.34
N THR A 73 -5.03 -16.55 0.57
CA THR A 73 -5.89 -17.19 -0.45
C THR A 73 -6.26 -16.21 -1.57
N LYS A 74 -6.63 -16.73 -2.75
CA LYS A 74 -7.02 -15.87 -3.89
C LYS A 74 -8.15 -14.88 -3.56
N PRO A 75 -9.24 -15.26 -2.85
CA PRO A 75 -10.30 -14.34 -2.49
C PRO A 75 -9.85 -13.30 -1.47
N GLU A 76 -9.08 -13.67 -0.44
CA GLU A 76 -8.53 -12.75 0.54
C GLU A 76 -7.62 -11.70 -0.11
N LYS A 77 -6.76 -12.13 -1.03
CA LYS A 77 -5.89 -11.26 -1.81
C LYS A 77 -6.68 -10.19 -2.55
N LYS A 78 -7.76 -10.57 -3.26
CA LYS A 78 -8.60 -9.63 -4.00
C LYS A 78 -9.23 -8.57 -3.09
N VAL A 79 -9.73 -8.99 -1.93
CA VAL A 79 -10.33 -8.09 -0.94
C VAL A 79 -9.28 -7.16 -0.35
N LEU A 80 -8.11 -7.70 0.01
CA LEU A 80 -7.02 -6.96 0.63
C LEU A 80 -6.48 -5.88 -0.32
N VAL A 81 -6.17 -6.26 -1.58
CA VAL A 81 -5.71 -5.31 -2.61
C VAL A 81 -6.70 -4.16 -2.78
N ARG A 82 -8.00 -4.46 -2.94
CA ARG A 82 -9.01 -3.43 -3.13
C ARG A 82 -9.10 -2.47 -1.94
N ARG A 83 -9.08 -3.00 -0.70
CA ARG A 83 -9.15 -2.17 0.51
C ARG A 83 -7.88 -1.35 0.71
N CYS A 84 -6.70 -1.93 0.51
CA CYS A 84 -5.43 -1.21 0.59
C CYS A 84 -5.35 -0.10 -0.47
N PHE A 85 -5.85 -0.35 -1.68
CA PHE A 85 -5.93 0.65 -2.73
C PHE A 85 -6.82 1.83 -2.33
N PHE A 86 -8.03 1.57 -1.81
CA PHE A 86 -8.91 2.63 -1.31
C PHE A 86 -8.25 3.46 -0.21
N ILE A 87 -7.63 2.81 0.78
CA ILE A 87 -6.94 3.52 1.86
C ILE A 87 -5.78 4.35 1.33
N SER A 88 -5.00 3.84 0.38
CA SER A 88 -3.90 4.62 -0.19
C SER A 88 -4.40 5.88 -0.91
N ILE A 89 -5.53 5.81 -1.62
CA ILE A 89 -6.16 7.00 -2.24
C ILE A 89 -6.59 8.00 -1.16
N VAL A 90 -7.31 7.54 -0.14
CA VAL A 90 -7.79 8.43 0.94
C VAL A 90 -6.62 9.10 1.65
N LEU A 91 -5.59 8.35 2.01
CA LEU A 91 -4.40 8.91 2.66
C LEU A 91 -3.66 9.90 1.75
N SER A 92 -3.52 9.60 0.46
CA SER A 92 -2.91 10.51 -0.52
C SER A 92 -3.71 11.82 -0.64
N LEU A 93 -5.05 11.75 -0.65
CA LEU A 93 -5.90 12.94 -0.67
C LEU A 93 -5.76 13.77 0.62
N VAL A 94 -5.73 13.13 1.79
CA VAL A 94 -5.51 13.82 3.06
C VAL A 94 -4.17 14.55 3.07
N ILE A 95 -3.11 13.90 2.62
CA ILE A 95 -1.77 14.52 2.55
C ILE A 95 -1.76 15.68 1.56
N LEU A 96 -2.40 15.52 0.40
CA LEU A 96 -2.54 16.60 -0.58
C LEU A 96 -3.27 17.80 0.02
N CYS A 97 -4.38 17.57 0.74
CA CYS A 97 -5.12 18.63 1.41
C CYS A 97 -4.28 19.34 2.48
N LEU A 98 -3.51 18.57 3.28
CA LEU A 98 -2.61 19.15 4.28
C LEU A 98 -1.50 19.97 3.63
N PHE A 99 -0.91 19.48 2.54
CA PHE A 99 0.13 20.19 1.80
C PHE A 99 -0.41 21.49 1.17
N LEU A 100 -1.58 21.43 0.54
CA LEU A 100 -2.23 22.62 -0.01
C LEU A 100 -2.60 23.61 1.08
N GLY A 101 -3.13 23.15 2.21
CA GLY A 101 -3.42 23.99 3.37
C GLY A 101 -2.19 24.70 3.88
N TYR A 102 -1.07 23.98 4.02
CA TYR A 102 0.21 24.55 4.42
C TYR A 102 0.71 25.59 3.38
N ALA A 103 0.68 25.25 2.10
CA ALA A 103 1.13 26.15 1.03
C ALA A 103 0.30 27.45 0.98
N ILE A 104 -1.00 27.36 1.18
CA ILE A 104 -1.89 28.54 1.25
C ILE A 104 -1.57 29.40 2.46
N PHE A 105 -1.26 28.79 3.59
CA PHE A 105 -0.92 29.52 4.82
C PHE A 105 0.42 30.24 4.72
N ASP A 106 1.43 29.60 4.11
CA ASP A 106 2.80 30.12 4.04
C ASP A 106 2.99 31.13 2.88
N THR A 107 2.40 30.88 1.69
CA THR A 107 2.77 31.58 0.46
C THR A 107 1.66 32.49 -0.11
N SER A 108 0.45 32.50 0.41
CA SER A 108 -0.74 33.13 -0.16
C SER A 108 -1.41 32.31 -1.28
N TRP A 109 -2.72 32.40 -1.33
CA TRP A 109 -3.56 31.75 -2.35
C TRP A 109 -3.26 32.19 -3.81
N GLU A 110 -2.82 33.44 -3.97
CA GLU A 110 -2.49 33.99 -5.29
C GLU A 110 -1.26 33.33 -5.91
N SER A 111 -0.22 33.08 -5.12
CA SER A 111 0.99 32.38 -5.55
C SER A 111 0.71 30.92 -5.94
N VAL A 112 -0.19 30.26 -5.22
CA VAL A 112 -0.64 28.91 -5.55
C VAL A 112 -1.38 28.89 -6.90
N LYS A 113 -2.27 29.86 -7.13
CA LYS A 113 -2.98 30.01 -8.42
C LYS A 113 -2.00 30.28 -9.58
N GLU A 114 -1.02 31.13 -9.37
CA GLU A 114 -0.01 31.45 -10.37
C GLU A 114 0.80 30.20 -10.74
N TYR A 115 1.23 29.41 -9.74
CA TYR A 115 1.95 28.15 -9.97
C TYR A 115 1.11 27.15 -10.77
N PHE A 116 -0.16 26.96 -10.44
CA PHE A 116 -1.05 26.10 -11.22
C PHE A 116 -1.43 26.70 -12.59
N GLY A 117 -1.49 28.02 -12.69
CA GLY A 117 -1.78 28.73 -13.95
C GLY A 117 -0.66 28.65 -14.99
N THR A 118 0.60 28.47 -14.55
CA THR A 118 1.74 28.23 -15.44
C THR A 118 1.68 26.87 -16.12
N ILE A 119 0.99 25.90 -15.50
CA ILE A 119 0.81 24.57 -16.05
C ILE A 119 -0.42 24.58 -16.99
N LYS A 120 -0.25 25.02 -18.23
CA LYS A 120 -1.30 25.07 -19.26
C LYS A 120 -1.71 23.67 -19.76
N LEU A 121 -2.06 22.76 -18.86
CA LEU A 121 -2.61 21.45 -19.23
C LEU A 121 -4.13 21.53 -19.34
N SER A 122 -4.69 20.98 -20.42
CA SER A 122 -6.14 20.86 -20.54
C SER A 122 -6.72 19.93 -19.44
N ALA A 123 -7.94 20.19 -18.99
CA ALA A 123 -8.61 19.37 -17.98
C ALA A 123 -8.63 17.86 -18.36
N SER A 124 -8.75 17.55 -19.64
CA SER A 124 -8.71 16.18 -20.17
C SER A 124 -7.35 15.52 -19.97
N LEU A 125 -6.23 16.24 -20.15
CA LEU A 125 -4.89 15.72 -19.89
C LEU A 125 -4.66 15.48 -18.41
N TRP A 126 -5.11 16.38 -17.53
CA TRP A 126 -5.07 16.17 -16.07
C TRP A 126 -5.80 14.90 -15.66
N LEU A 127 -7.02 14.71 -16.17
CA LEU A 127 -7.83 13.53 -15.87
C LEU A 127 -7.14 12.25 -16.37
N MET A 128 -6.54 12.27 -17.54
CA MET A 128 -5.81 11.13 -18.11
C MET A 128 -4.59 10.76 -17.27
N ILE A 129 -3.83 11.75 -16.79
CA ILE A 129 -2.67 11.53 -15.92
C ILE A 129 -3.12 10.91 -14.59
N ILE A 130 -4.15 11.47 -13.94
CA ILE A 130 -4.66 10.96 -12.67
C ILE A 130 -5.15 9.51 -12.83
N CYS A 131 -5.94 9.22 -13.87
CA CYS A 131 -6.40 7.86 -14.14
C CYS A 131 -5.22 6.90 -14.39
N GLY A 132 -4.22 7.33 -15.16
CA GLY A 132 -3.01 6.54 -15.43
C GLY A 132 -2.25 6.19 -14.16
N VAL A 133 -2.05 7.17 -13.27
CA VAL A 133 -1.39 6.97 -11.98
C VAL A 133 -2.18 6.01 -11.09
N LEU A 134 -3.51 6.15 -11.01
CA LEU A 134 -4.35 5.26 -10.20
C LEU A 134 -4.34 3.82 -10.73
N ILE A 135 -4.42 3.63 -12.04
CA ILE A 135 -4.33 2.30 -12.67
C ILE A 135 -2.95 1.68 -12.38
N PHE A 136 -1.89 2.44 -12.55
CA PHE A 136 -0.53 1.98 -12.29
C PHE A 136 -0.34 1.58 -10.83
N GLN A 137 -0.80 2.39 -9.88
CA GLN A 137 -0.76 2.10 -8.45
C GLN A 137 -1.56 0.82 -8.10
N TYR A 138 -2.74 0.65 -8.70
CA TYR A 138 -3.52 -0.57 -8.52
C TYR A 138 -2.79 -1.81 -9.02
N LEU A 139 -2.20 -1.74 -10.22
CA LEU A 139 -1.43 -2.85 -10.81
C LEU A 139 -0.21 -3.20 -9.96
N LEU A 140 0.48 -2.21 -9.40
CA LEU A 140 1.60 -2.45 -8.47
C LEU A 140 1.15 -3.20 -7.21
N LEU A 141 0.04 -2.80 -6.60
CA LEU A 141 -0.51 -3.51 -5.43
C LEU A 141 -0.86 -4.95 -5.79
N VAL A 142 -1.51 -5.17 -6.93
CA VAL A 142 -1.81 -6.52 -7.43
C VAL A 142 -0.53 -7.34 -7.58
N ALA A 143 0.51 -6.77 -8.19
CA ALA A 143 1.80 -7.44 -8.40
C ALA A 143 2.48 -7.80 -7.07
N VAL A 144 2.50 -6.89 -6.10
CA VAL A 144 3.08 -7.14 -4.77
C VAL A 144 2.36 -8.28 -4.05
N PHE A 145 1.03 -8.25 -4.05
CA PHE A 145 0.23 -9.32 -3.44
C PHE A 145 0.22 -10.63 -4.27
N ALA A 146 0.62 -10.59 -5.55
CA ALA A 146 0.75 -11.80 -6.38
C ALA A 146 1.90 -12.71 -5.96
N ASP A 147 2.89 -12.17 -5.22
CA ASP A 147 4.11 -12.89 -4.81
C ASP A 147 4.87 -13.55 -5.97
N PRO A 148 5.30 -12.79 -6.97
CA PRO A 148 5.95 -13.36 -8.15
C PRO A 148 7.26 -14.10 -7.83
N PHE A 149 7.85 -13.83 -6.67
CA PHE A 149 9.13 -14.42 -6.24
C PHE A 149 8.97 -15.55 -5.21
N ASN A 150 7.76 -16.01 -4.92
CA ASN A 150 7.47 -17.02 -3.90
C ASN A 150 8.10 -16.71 -2.52
N THR A 151 8.17 -15.43 -2.17
CA THR A 151 8.79 -14.95 -0.94
C THR A 151 8.03 -15.46 0.27
N ASP A 152 6.70 -15.50 0.20
CA ASP A 152 5.83 -15.98 1.28
C ASP A 152 6.08 -17.45 1.60
N ALA A 153 6.26 -18.30 0.59
CA ALA A 153 6.55 -19.71 0.78
C ALA A 153 7.92 -19.92 1.47
N ARG A 154 8.92 -19.10 1.11
CA ARG A 154 10.25 -19.16 1.74
C ARG A 154 10.21 -18.70 3.20
N VAL A 155 9.48 -17.62 3.48
CA VAL A 155 9.29 -17.11 4.84
C VAL A 155 8.56 -18.15 5.69
N LEU A 156 7.47 -18.73 5.18
CA LEU A 156 6.72 -19.77 5.88
C LEU A 156 7.58 -21.00 6.20
N ALA A 157 8.35 -21.50 5.24
CA ALA A 157 9.27 -22.64 5.44
C ALA A 157 10.35 -22.34 6.51
N GLY A 158 10.84 -21.09 6.56
CA GLY A 158 11.76 -20.63 7.60
C GLY A 158 11.16 -20.68 9.00
N TYR A 159 9.90 -20.28 9.17
CA TYR A 159 9.18 -20.32 10.45
C TYR A 159 8.90 -21.76 10.89
N GLN A 160 8.44 -22.63 9.98
CA GLN A 160 8.20 -24.04 10.29
C GLN A 160 9.47 -24.75 10.79
N LYS A 161 10.62 -24.49 10.15
CA LYS A 161 11.92 -25.03 10.60
C LYS A 161 12.32 -24.55 12.00
N LYS A 162 11.99 -23.31 12.36
CA LYS A 162 12.26 -22.77 13.71
C LYS A 162 11.36 -23.38 14.78
N GLN A 163 10.10 -23.67 14.46
CA GLN A 163 9.18 -24.31 15.38
C GLN A 163 9.50 -25.79 15.61
N ALA A 164 9.97 -26.49 14.56
CA ALA A 164 10.40 -27.89 14.67
C ALA A 164 11.67 -28.11 15.51
N LYS A 165 12.42 -27.03 15.80
CA LYS A 165 13.65 -27.09 16.62
C LYS A 165 13.44 -26.74 18.11
N LYS A 166 12.22 -26.35 18.47
CA LYS A 166 11.80 -26.10 19.87
C LYS A 166 11.05 -27.28 20.43
#